data_06cac55955d02a3ce2e8c882197f44bb
#
_entry.id   06cac55955d02a3ce2e8c882197f44bb
#
_cell.length_a   1.000
_cell.length_b   1.000
_cell.length_c   1.000
_cell.angle_alpha   90.00
_cell.angle_beta   90.00
_cell.angle_gamma   90.00
#
_symmetry.space_group_name_H-M   'P 1'
#
loop_
_entity.id
_entity.type
_entity.pdbx_description
1 polymer ?
#
loop_
_entity_poly.entity_id
_entity_poly.type
_entity_poly.pdbx_seq_one_letter_code
_entity_poly.pdbx_strand_id
1 'polypeptide(L)'
;MESGGFVMVNNVAVKVSNLSKEFLLGQDKTVSILKDISLSVNYGDFVSILGVSGSGKSTLLSCLSSLSEPTSGEVVINGVNPYTLKEGKLAKFRRQDISIIFQNYNLVPALPVLENVTLPLRLSGKSVDSNKVRKMLDSLNFKAELSSLVSTLSGGEQQKVAITRAIIADSKIIFADEPTGALDSVSRKLIFETLRNLASQGKCVFMVTHDIELASKTDRALILKDGKISRQIIKPSADELYQALETSKG
;
A
#
# COMPACT_ATOMS: atom_id res chain seq x y z
N MET A 1 -42.41 -4.82 -20.63
CA MET A 1 -41.64 -5.46 -19.54
C MET A 1 -40.19 -5.42 -19.98
N GLU A 2 -39.50 -4.35 -19.63
CA GLU A 2 -38.06 -4.23 -19.92
C GLU A 2 -37.29 -4.82 -18.74
N SER A 3 -36.57 -5.92 -19.02
CA SER A 3 -35.65 -6.55 -18.09
C SER A 3 -34.45 -5.62 -17.91
N GLY A 4 -34.45 -4.87 -16.82
CA GLY A 4 -33.29 -4.11 -16.39
C GLY A 4 -32.15 -5.07 -16.10
N GLY A 5 -31.20 -5.21 -17.04
CA GLY A 5 -29.96 -5.93 -16.86
C GLY A 5 -29.17 -5.24 -15.77
N PHE A 6 -28.98 -5.93 -14.64
CA PHE A 6 -28.01 -5.54 -13.62
C PHE A 6 -26.62 -5.59 -14.27
N VAL A 7 -26.10 -4.44 -14.66
CA VAL A 7 -24.69 -4.31 -15.01
C VAL A 7 -23.92 -4.59 -13.73
N MET A 8 -23.33 -5.76 -13.61
CA MET A 8 -22.37 -6.08 -12.57
C MET A 8 -21.21 -5.11 -12.73
N VAL A 9 -21.22 -4.03 -11.98
CA VAL A 9 -20.08 -3.13 -11.87
C VAL A 9 -18.94 -3.97 -11.33
N ASN A 10 -17.91 -4.18 -12.14
CA ASN A 10 -16.73 -4.95 -11.74
C ASN A 10 -16.03 -4.19 -10.60
N ASN A 11 -16.32 -4.57 -9.34
CA ASN A 11 -15.84 -3.89 -8.15
C ASN A 11 -14.39 -4.27 -7.80
N VAL A 12 -13.71 -5.06 -8.66
CA VAL A 12 -12.36 -5.53 -8.41
C VAL A 12 -11.34 -4.40 -8.62
N ALA A 13 -10.64 -4.04 -7.58
CA ALA A 13 -9.56 -3.05 -7.60
C ALA A 13 -8.23 -3.66 -8.05
N VAL A 14 -7.90 -4.85 -7.51
CA VAL A 14 -6.66 -5.57 -7.83
C VAL A 14 -6.98 -7.05 -8.03
N LYS A 15 -6.54 -7.61 -9.15
CA LYS A 15 -6.59 -9.04 -9.46
C LYS A 15 -5.21 -9.56 -9.78
N VAL A 16 -4.84 -10.67 -9.17
CA VAL A 16 -3.55 -11.34 -9.37
C VAL A 16 -3.81 -12.78 -9.76
N SER A 17 -3.11 -13.25 -10.77
CA SER A 17 -3.24 -14.63 -11.29
C SER A 17 -1.85 -15.26 -11.41
N ASN A 18 -1.61 -16.34 -10.64
CA ASN A 18 -0.41 -17.18 -10.66
C ASN A 18 0.92 -16.41 -10.59
N LEU A 19 0.97 -15.33 -9.81
CA LEU A 19 2.12 -14.45 -9.69
C LEU A 19 3.29 -15.19 -9.03
N SER A 20 4.43 -15.19 -9.71
CA SER A 20 5.71 -15.64 -9.15
C SER A 20 6.78 -14.58 -9.36
N LYS A 21 7.72 -14.49 -8.41
CA LYS A 21 8.86 -13.57 -8.49
C LYS A 21 10.15 -14.25 -8.08
N GLU A 22 11.12 -14.16 -8.96
CA GLU A 22 12.47 -14.68 -8.78
C GLU A 22 13.50 -13.57 -8.92
N PHE A 23 14.61 -13.70 -8.24
CA PHE A 23 15.77 -12.82 -8.36
C PHE A 23 17.02 -13.63 -8.67
N LEU A 24 17.85 -13.11 -9.56
CA LEU A 24 19.17 -13.65 -9.83
C LEU A 24 20.14 -13.23 -8.72
N LEU A 25 20.79 -14.19 -8.09
CA LEU A 25 21.86 -13.97 -7.12
C LEU A 25 23.19 -14.42 -7.76
N GLY A 26 24.00 -13.46 -8.22
CA GLY A 26 25.23 -13.75 -8.96
C GLY A 26 24.94 -14.26 -10.36
N GLN A 27 25.85 -15.07 -10.93
CA GLN A 27 25.77 -15.49 -12.34
C GLN A 27 24.85 -16.69 -12.56
N ASP A 28 24.67 -17.59 -11.57
CA ASP A 28 24.00 -18.89 -11.80
C ASP A 28 22.95 -19.29 -10.75
N LYS A 29 22.66 -18.44 -9.77
CA LYS A 29 21.72 -18.79 -8.69
C LYS A 29 20.46 -17.97 -8.77
N THR A 30 19.32 -18.61 -9.00
CA THR A 30 17.99 -18.01 -8.92
C THR A 30 17.36 -18.30 -7.56
N VAL A 31 16.78 -17.30 -6.92
CA VAL A 31 16.03 -17.43 -5.68
C VAL A 31 14.58 -17.04 -5.92
N SER A 32 13.67 -17.98 -5.73
CA SER A 32 12.24 -17.77 -5.85
C SER A 32 11.71 -17.18 -4.54
N ILE A 33 11.22 -15.95 -4.60
CA ILE A 33 10.68 -15.19 -3.46
C ILE A 33 9.16 -15.32 -3.37
N LEU A 34 8.46 -15.28 -4.50
CA LEU A 34 7.01 -15.46 -4.56
C LEU A 34 6.68 -16.63 -5.49
N LYS A 35 5.69 -17.43 -5.10
CA LYS A 35 5.37 -18.70 -5.74
C LYS A 35 3.87 -18.85 -5.93
N ASP A 36 3.40 -18.68 -7.16
CA ASP A 36 2.02 -18.99 -7.57
C ASP A 36 0.94 -18.29 -6.71
N ILE A 37 1.05 -16.98 -6.56
CA ILE A 37 0.10 -16.20 -5.77
C ILE A 37 -1.07 -15.78 -6.65
N SER A 38 -2.29 -16.11 -6.20
CA SER A 38 -3.53 -15.65 -6.84
C SER A 38 -4.45 -15.04 -5.78
N LEU A 39 -4.98 -13.83 -6.06
CA LEU A 39 -5.91 -13.14 -5.18
C LEU A 39 -6.76 -12.12 -5.96
N SER A 40 -7.87 -11.75 -5.37
CA SER A 40 -8.71 -10.65 -5.87
C SER A 40 -9.17 -9.79 -4.70
N VAL A 41 -9.07 -8.46 -4.85
CA VAL A 41 -9.44 -7.47 -3.82
C VAL A 41 -10.31 -6.40 -4.44
N ASN A 42 -11.36 -6.01 -3.75
CA ASN A 42 -12.34 -5.06 -4.24
C ASN A 42 -12.03 -3.62 -3.76
N TYR A 43 -12.65 -2.66 -4.42
CA TYR A 43 -12.74 -1.31 -3.88
C TYR A 43 -13.52 -1.34 -2.55
N GLY A 44 -13.06 -0.56 -1.58
CA GLY A 44 -13.61 -0.55 -0.23
C GLY A 44 -12.95 -1.56 0.72
N ASP A 45 -12.19 -2.53 0.22
CA ASP A 45 -11.48 -3.50 1.07
C ASP A 45 -10.24 -2.87 1.72
N PHE A 46 -10.04 -3.13 3.01
CA PHE A 46 -8.80 -2.91 3.71
C PHE A 46 -8.14 -4.26 4.02
N VAL A 47 -7.04 -4.55 3.34
CA VAL A 47 -6.34 -5.84 3.40
C VAL A 47 -5.01 -5.70 4.11
N SER A 48 -4.76 -6.51 5.15
CA SER A 48 -3.44 -6.63 5.77
C SER A 48 -2.67 -7.82 5.21
N ILE A 49 -1.34 -7.67 5.10
CA ILE A 49 -0.39 -8.73 4.70
C ILE A 49 0.55 -8.96 5.87
N LEU A 50 0.49 -10.16 6.44
CA LEU A 50 1.34 -10.58 7.56
C LEU A 50 2.23 -11.77 7.15
N GLY A 51 3.25 -12.01 7.93
CA GLY A 51 4.17 -13.14 7.76
C GLY A 51 5.50 -12.86 8.43
N VAL A 52 6.30 -13.89 8.62
CA VAL A 52 7.65 -13.75 9.21
C VAL A 52 8.58 -12.90 8.33
N SER A 53 9.69 -12.44 8.91
CA SER A 53 10.72 -11.76 8.12
C SER A 53 11.20 -12.67 6.99
N GLY A 54 11.41 -12.11 5.80
CA GLY A 54 11.83 -12.86 4.62
C GLY A 54 10.72 -13.66 3.90
N SER A 55 9.47 -13.63 4.36
CA SER A 55 8.36 -14.36 3.69
C SER A 55 7.96 -13.80 2.32
N GLY A 56 8.45 -12.61 1.92
CA GLY A 56 8.17 -12.00 0.62
C GLY A 56 7.14 -10.86 0.64
N LYS A 57 6.72 -10.35 1.81
CA LYS A 57 5.68 -9.32 1.93
C LYS A 57 5.96 -8.04 1.13
N SER A 58 7.12 -7.43 1.31
CA SER A 58 7.49 -6.20 0.58
C SER A 58 7.71 -6.48 -0.92
N THR A 59 8.15 -7.68 -1.28
CA THR A 59 8.23 -8.12 -2.69
C THR A 59 6.84 -8.25 -3.31
N LEU A 60 5.89 -8.86 -2.58
CA LEU A 60 4.50 -8.95 -3.03
C LEU A 60 3.91 -7.55 -3.20
N LEU A 61 4.06 -6.67 -2.19
CA LEU A 61 3.58 -5.29 -2.28
C LEU A 61 4.20 -4.55 -3.47
N SER A 62 5.49 -4.75 -3.75
CA SER A 62 6.18 -4.14 -4.90
C SER A 62 5.62 -4.63 -6.24
N CYS A 63 5.29 -5.92 -6.35
CA CYS A 63 4.63 -6.45 -7.54
C CYS A 63 3.20 -5.92 -7.69
N LEU A 64 2.43 -5.86 -6.60
CA LEU A 64 1.07 -5.33 -6.60
C LEU A 64 1.03 -3.82 -6.92
N SER A 65 2.05 -3.06 -6.52
CA SER A 65 2.12 -1.61 -6.72
C SER A 65 2.84 -1.19 -8.02
N SER A 66 3.06 -2.11 -8.93
CA SER A 66 3.76 -1.91 -10.21
C SER A 66 5.24 -1.50 -10.12
N LEU A 67 5.87 -1.60 -8.94
CA LEU A 67 7.30 -1.24 -8.77
C LEU A 67 8.25 -2.34 -9.25
N SER A 68 7.85 -3.60 -9.16
CA SER A 68 8.67 -4.75 -9.57
C SER A 68 7.84 -5.69 -10.43
N GLU A 69 8.24 -5.87 -11.68
CA GLU A 69 7.57 -6.78 -12.60
C GLU A 69 7.66 -8.23 -12.10
N PRO A 70 6.55 -8.99 -12.07
CA PRO A 70 6.57 -10.43 -11.79
C PRO A 70 7.46 -11.19 -12.80
N THR A 71 8.05 -12.30 -12.38
CA THR A 71 8.75 -13.21 -13.30
C THR A 71 7.75 -13.99 -14.14
N SER A 72 6.59 -14.32 -13.56
CA SER A 72 5.46 -14.92 -14.29
C SER A 72 4.14 -14.58 -13.61
N GLY A 73 3.03 -14.87 -14.30
CA GLY A 73 1.69 -14.53 -13.86
C GLY A 73 1.28 -13.12 -14.27
N GLU A 74 0.14 -12.67 -13.76
CA GLU A 74 -0.45 -11.40 -14.16
C GLU A 74 -0.94 -10.60 -12.95
N VAL A 75 -0.78 -9.27 -13.03
CA VAL A 75 -1.33 -8.30 -12.07
C VAL A 75 -2.18 -7.30 -12.84
N VAL A 76 -3.46 -7.21 -12.51
CA VAL A 76 -4.39 -6.23 -13.07
C VAL A 76 -4.83 -5.29 -11.96
N ILE A 77 -4.61 -4.00 -12.15
CA ILE A 77 -4.90 -2.94 -11.19
C ILE A 77 -5.84 -1.94 -11.87
N ASN A 78 -7.00 -1.70 -11.29
CA ASN A 78 -8.02 -0.82 -11.89
C ASN A 78 -8.34 -1.21 -13.37
N GLY A 79 -8.39 -2.53 -13.65
CA GLY A 79 -8.66 -3.06 -14.99
C GLY A 79 -7.48 -2.99 -15.97
N VAL A 80 -6.30 -2.56 -15.54
CA VAL A 80 -5.10 -2.39 -16.37
C VAL A 80 -3.97 -3.28 -15.87
N ASN A 81 -3.30 -4.01 -16.75
CA ASN A 81 -2.03 -4.63 -16.43
C ASN A 81 -0.90 -3.58 -16.60
N PRO A 82 -0.29 -3.07 -15.51
CA PRO A 82 0.69 -1.99 -15.60
C PRO A 82 1.96 -2.41 -16.33
N TYR A 83 2.28 -3.69 -16.33
CA TYR A 83 3.53 -4.22 -16.92
C TYR A 83 3.48 -4.33 -18.45
N THR A 84 2.30 -4.14 -19.05
CA THR A 84 2.15 -4.04 -20.51
C THR A 84 2.21 -2.59 -21.01
N LEU A 85 2.29 -1.63 -20.09
CA LEU A 85 2.30 -0.21 -20.45
C LEU A 85 3.70 0.26 -20.85
N LYS A 86 3.77 1.10 -21.88
CA LYS A 86 5.00 1.85 -22.19
C LYS A 86 5.33 2.82 -21.05
N GLU A 87 6.61 3.13 -20.85
CA GLU A 87 7.16 3.89 -19.74
C GLU A 87 6.37 5.16 -19.38
N GLY A 88 6.07 6.01 -20.36
CA GLY A 88 5.29 7.25 -20.12
C GLY A 88 3.85 7.00 -19.66
N LYS A 89 3.20 5.93 -20.17
CA LYS A 89 1.86 5.52 -19.72
C LYS A 89 1.91 4.89 -18.33
N LEU A 90 2.93 4.10 -18.03
CA LEU A 90 3.17 3.52 -16.72
C LEU A 90 3.41 4.62 -15.66
N ALA A 91 4.23 5.62 -15.96
CA ALA A 91 4.44 6.76 -15.08
C ALA A 91 3.15 7.55 -14.80
N LYS A 92 2.31 7.74 -15.82
CA LYS A 92 0.97 8.37 -15.65
C LYS A 92 0.06 7.52 -14.78
N PHE A 93 0.00 6.20 -15.05
CA PHE A 93 -0.79 5.24 -14.27
C PHE A 93 -0.39 5.27 -12.80
N ARG A 94 0.92 5.18 -12.48
CA ARG A 94 1.42 5.26 -11.09
C ARG A 94 1.00 6.54 -10.38
N ARG A 95 0.99 7.68 -11.07
CA ARG A 95 0.60 8.97 -10.46
C ARG A 95 -0.89 9.11 -10.22
N GLN A 96 -1.74 8.44 -10.99
CA GLN A 96 -3.19 8.65 -10.98
C GLN A 96 -3.95 7.55 -10.24
N ASP A 97 -3.51 6.30 -10.38
CA ASP A 97 -4.29 5.14 -9.94
C ASP A 97 -3.82 4.57 -8.61
N ILE A 98 -2.54 4.74 -8.26
CA ILE A 98 -1.95 4.15 -7.05
C ILE A 98 -1.19 5.16 -6.21
N SER A 99 -1.24 4.98 -4.90
CA SER A 99 -0.36 5.65 -3.94
C SER A 99 0.41 4.63 -3.14
N ILE A 100 1.67 4.96 -2.82
CA ILE A 100 2.54 4.07 -2.05
C ILE A 100 3.08 4.82 -0.84
N ILE A 101 2.92 4.23 0.34
CA ILE A 101 3.53 4.64 1.59
C ILE A 101 4.66 3.66 1.84
N PHE A 102 5.90 4.12 1.74
CA PHE A 102 7.10 3.30 1.89
C PHE A 102 7.56 3.26 3.34
N GLN A 103 8.15 2.16 3.76
CA GLN A 103 8.76 2.01 5.08
C GLN A 103 9.86 3.06 5.34
N ASN A 104 10.64 3.42 4.32
CA ASN A 104 11.70 4.44 4.38
C ASN A 104 11.21 5.82 3.89
N TYR A 105 9.90 6.09 3.96
CA TYR A 105 9.22 7.35 3.60
C TYR A 105 9.38 7.80 2.14
N ASN A 106 10.52 7.58 1.52
CA ASN A 106 10.84 7.99 0.14
C ASN A 106 10.55 9.47 -0.13
N LEU A 107 10.91 10.33 0.82
CA LEU A 107 10.84 11.79 0.70
C LEU A 107 12.09 12.31 -0.04
N VAL A 108 11.93 13.44 -0.71
CA VAL A 108 13.04 14.15 -1.34
C VAL A 108 13.71 15.05 -0.29
N PRO A 109 14.92 14.74 0.20
CA PRO A 109 15.50 15.42 1.38
C PRO A 109 15.71 16.92 1.19
N ALA A 110 15.98 17.35 -0.03
CA ALA A 110 16.24 18.74 -0.39
C ALA A 110 14.97 19.59 -0.55
N LEU A 111 13.78 18.98 -0.49
CA LEU A 111 12.52 19.69 -0.65
C LEU A 111 11.84 19.93 0.69
N PRO A 112 11.15 21.09 0.85
CA PRO A 112 10.28 21.35 1.98
C PRO A 112 9.11 20.36 2.10
N VAL A 113 8.48 20.36 3.27
CA VAL A 113 7.28 19.55 3.56
C VAL A 113 6.19 19.76 2.51
N LEU A 114 5.83 21.03 2.22
CA LEU A 114 4.78 21.35 1.25
C LEU A 114 5.08 20.72 -0.13
N GLU A 115 6.31 20.86 -0.59
CA GLU A 115 6.72 20.36 -1.90
C GLU A 115 6.75 18.84 -1.97
N ASN A 116 7.22 18.18 -0.91
CA ASN A 116 7.17 16.72 -0.80
C ASN A 116 5.74 16.20 -0.84
N VAL A 117 4.83 16.79 -0.06
CA VAL A 117 3.42 16.40 -0.02
C VAL A 117 2.75 16.60 -1.38
N THR A 118 3.00 17.74 -2.02
CA THR A 118 2.30 18.12 -3.25
C THR A 118 2.96 17.62 -4.54
N LEU A 119 4.09 16.94 -4.44
CA LEU A 119 4.85 16.45 -5.60
C LEU A 119 4.00 15.65 -6.61
N PRO A 120 3.14 14.70 -6.21
CA PRO A 120 2.29 13.98 -7.15
C PRO A 120 1.30 14.88 -7.91
N LEU A 121 0.76 15.90 -7.24
CA LEU A 121 -0.15 16.88 -7.85
C LEU A 121 0.58 17.74 -8.87
N ARG A 122 1.75 18.27 -8.48
CA ARG A 122 2.60 19.10 -9.37
C ARG A 122 3.01 18.34 -10.63
N LEU A 123 3.46 17.09 -10.48
CA LEU A 123 3.82 16.21 -11.61
C LEU A 123 2.61 15.84 -12.50
N SER A 124 1.41 15.99 -11.99
CA SER A 124 0.15 15.77 -12.72
C SER A 124 -0.46 17.07 -13.27
N GLY A 125 0.20 18.21 -13.10
CA GLY A 125 -0.32 19.52 -13.52
C GLY A 125 -1.56 19.96 -12.73
N LYS A 126 -1.81 19.40 -11.55
CA LYS A 126 -2.96 19.75 -10.70
C LYS A 126 -2.61 20.91 -9.77
N SER A 127 -3.62 21.72 -9.44
CA SER A 127 -3.48 22.81 -8.48
C SER A 127 -3.16 22.29 -7.08
N VAL A 128 -2.41 23.09 -6.33
CA VAL A 128 -2.02 22.80 -4.95
C VAL A 128 -2.74 23.78 -4.02
N ASP A 129 -3.46 23.24 -3.05
CA ASP A 129 -4.06 23.99 -1.96
C ASP A 129 -3.24 23.75 -0.67
N SER A 130 -2.41 24.73 -0.31
CA SER A 130 -1.57 24.68 0.90
C SER A 130 -2.40 24.61 2.20
N ASN A 131 -3.58 25.22 2.22
CA ASN A 131 -4.46 25.14 3.40
C ASN A 131 -5.01 23.72 3.59
N LYS A 132 -5.34 23.04 2.49
CA LYS A 132 -5.75 21.63 2.54
C LYS A 132 -4.61 20.76 3.06
N VAL A 133 -3.37 20.99 2.59
CA VAL A 133 -2.18 20.27 3.08
C VAL A 133 -1.99 20.52 4.57
N ARG A 134 -2.06 21.78 5.03
CA ARG A 134 -1.92 22.11 6.45
C ARG A 134 -2.96 21.42 7.31
N LYS A 135 -4.24 21.52 6.97
CA LYS A 135 -5.33 20.84 7.69
C LYS A 135 -5.13 19.33 7.78
N MET A 136 -4.65 18.71 6.73
CA MET A 136 -4.41 17.27 6.70
C MET A 136 -3.23 16.88 7.60
N LEU A 137 -2.14 17.63 7.59
CA LEU A 137 -1.00 17.42 8.49
C LEU A 137 -1.39 17.69 9.95
N ASP A 138 -2.16 18.74 10.22
CA ASP A 138 -2.67 19.05 11.57
C ASP A 138 -3.54 17.91 12.11
N SER A 139 -4.37 17.28 11.26
CA SER A 139 -5.17 16.11 11.65
C SER A 139 -4.32 14.90 12.04
N LEU A 140 -3.06 14.84 11.58
CA LEU A 140 -2.07 13.83 11.96
C LEU A 140 -1.16 14.30 13.12
N ASN A 141 -1.51 15.38 13.82
CA ASN A 141 -0.68 15.97 14.89
C ASN A 141 0.74 16.32 14.42
N PHE A 142 0.88 16.83 13.20
CA PHE A 142 2.16 17.32 12.67
C PHE A 142 2.48 18.70 13.25
N LYS A 143 3.74 18.94 13.67
CA LYS A 143 4.11 20.16 14.41
C LYS A 143 5.02 21.10 13.64
N ALA A 144 5.75 20.60 12.64
CA ALA A 144 6.70 21.42 11.92
C ALA A 144 6.00 22.36 10.90
N GLU A 145 6.77 23.35 10.41
CA GLU A 145 6.29 24.26 9.38
C GLU A 145 6.30 23.62 7.99
N LEU A 146 5.39 24.05 7.11
CA LEU A 146 5.33 23.57 5.73
C LEU A 146 6.59 23.91 4.92
N SER A 147 7.32 24.94 5.33
CA SER A 147 8.60 25.37 4.74
C SER A 147 9.82 24.61 5.27
N SER A 148 9.66 23.81 6.34
CA SER A 148 10.77 23.02 6.90
C SER A 148 11.24 21.97 5.90
N LEU A 149 12.57 21.77 5.80
CA LEU A 149 13.14 20.68 5.02
C LEU A 149 12.81 19.34 5.69
N VAL A 150 12.41 18.35 4.91
CA VAL A 150 12.06 17.02 5.46
C VAL A 150 13.26 16.32 6.10
N SER A 151 14.48 16.64 5.70
CA SER A 151 15.71 16.13 6.30
C SER A 151 15.94 16.58 7.76
N THR A 152 15.26 17.63 8.22
CA THR A 152 15.35 18.14 9.61
C THR A 152 14.28 17.56 10.53
N LEU A 153 13.34 16.80 9.98
CA LEU A 153 12.21 16.22 10.71
C LEU A 153 12.59 14.90 11.40
N SER A 154 11.93 14.61 12.53
CA SER A 154 11.96 13.29 13.13
C SER A 154 11.38 12.22 12.18
N GLY A 155 11.74 10.94 12.38
CA GLY A 155 11.20 9.83 11.57
C GLY A 155 9.67 9.77 11.61
N GLY A 156 9.06 10.03 12.77
CA GLY A 156 7.61 10.07 12.92
C GLY A 156 6.95 11.21 12.13
N GLU A 157 7.60 12.39 12.07
CA GLU A 157 7.10 13.50 11.24
C GLU A 157 7.29 13.23 9.74
N GLN A 158 8.43 12.65 9.34
CA GLN A 158 8.65 12.21 7.96
C GLN A 158 7.58 11.21 7.52
N GLN A 159 7.20 10.27 8.39
CA GLN A 159 6.11 9.33 8.13
C GLN A 159 4.78 10.05 7.88
N LYS A 160 4.42 11.05 8.70
CA LYS A 160 3.21 11.86 8.52
C LYS A 160 3.21 12.61 7.18
N VAL A 161 4.36 13.14 6.78
CA VAL A 161 4.54 13.78 5.46
C VAL A 161 4.32 12.77 4.32
N ALA A 162 4.92 11.58 4.41
CA ALA A 162 4.77 10.53 3.40
C ALA A 162 3.32 10.04 3.26
N ILE A 163 2.62 9.89 4.39
CA ILE A 163 1.21 9.51 4.42
C ILE A 163 0.34 10.62 3.81
N THR A 164 0.57 11.87 4.21
CA THR A 164 -0.17 13.01 3.65
C THR A 164 0.03 13.11 2.14
N ARG A 165 1.25 12.88 1.64
CA ARG A 165 1.55 12.79 0.20
C ARG A 165 0.71 11.72 -0.50
N ALA A 166 0.59 10.54 0.09
CA ALA A 166 -0.19 9.44 -0.47
C ALA A 166 -1.69 9.75 -0.49
N ILE A 167 -2.20 10.40 0.55
CA ILE A 167 -3.62 10.77 0.66
C ILE A 167 -3.99 11.88 -0.31
N ILE A 168 -3.15 12.93 -0.43
CA ILE A 168 -3.45 14.10 -1.26
C ILE A 168 -3.41 13.78 -2.76
N ALA A 169 -2.67 12.75 -3.15
CA ALA A 169 -2.66 12.23 -4.52
C ALA A 169 -4.03 11.74 -4.96
N ASP A 170 -4.89 11.39 -4.00
CA ASP A 170 -6.29 10.97 -4.19
C ASP A 170 -6.44 9.76 -5.11
N SER A 171 -5.49 8.83 -5.04
CA SER A 171 -5.52 7.58 -5.81
C SER A 171 -6.60 6.63 -5.28
N LYS A 172 -7.09 5.76 -6.15
CA LYS A 172 -8.11 4.75 -5.79
C LYS A 172 -7.57 3.60 -4.97
N ILE A 173 -6.27 3.32 -5.11
CA ILE A 173 -5.61 2.19 -4.47
C ILE A 173 -4.39 2.69 -3.70
N ILE A 174 -4.25 2.25 -2.45
CA ILE A 174 -3.17 2.64 -1.54
C ILE A 174 -2.44 1.38 -1.11
N PHE A 175 -1.13 1.36 -1.32
CA PHE A 175 -0.22 0.35 -0.81
C PHE A 175 0.62 0.95 0.32
N ALA A 176 0.67 0.32 1.48
CA ALA A 176 1.40 0.79 2.65
C ALA A 176 2.33 -0.30 3.18
N ASP A 177 3.62 -0.05 3.17
CA ASP A 177 4.64 -0.94 3.72
C ASP A 177 5.05 -0.43 5.12
N GLU A 178 4.62 -1.13 6.17
CA GLU A 178 4.84 -0.80 7.58
C GLU A 178 4.53 0.68 7.93
N PRO A 179 3.33 1.19 7.61
CA PRO A 179 3.05 2.63 7.71
C PRO A 179 3.04 3.17 9.14
N THR A 180 3.13 2.31 10.14
CA THR A 180 3.04 2.66 11.56
C THR A 180 4.30 2.34 12.36
N GLY A 181 5.35 1.76 11.73
CA GLY A 181 6.50 1.18 12.41
C GLY A 181 7.35 2.17 13.22
N ALA A 182 7.47 3.42 12.78
CA ALA A 182 8.30 4.45 13.44
C ALA A 182 7.51 5.40 14.36
N LEU A 183 6.26 5.06 14.70
CA LEU A 183 5.34 5.97 15.38
C LEU A 183 5.06 5.56 16.83
N ASP A 184 4.79 6.58 17.66
CA ASP A 184 4.17 6.37 18.98
C ASP A 184 2.76 5.76 18.85
N SER A 185 2.24 5.23 19.96
CA SER A 185 0.94 4.53 20.00
C SER A 185 -0.23 5.40 19.54
N VAL A 186 -0.23 6.69 19.85
CA VAL A 186 -1.30 7.63 19.47
C VAL A 186 -1.25 7.90 17.96
N SER A 187 -0.09 8.22 17.43
CA SER A 187 0.12 8.44 15.99
C SER A 187 -0.16 7.18 15.17
N ARG A 188 0.24 6.00 15.67
CA ARG A 188 -0.04 4.69 15.04
C ARG A 188 -1.54 4.47 14.87
N LYS A 189 -2.33 4.67 15.93
CA LYS A 189 -3.79 4.55 15.88
C LYS A 189 -4.41 5.54 14.91
N LEU A 190 -3.96 6.79 14.95
CA LEU A 190 -4.48 7.85 14.08
C LEU A 190 -4.26 7.54 12.60
N ILE A 191 -3.08 7.03 12.24
CA ILE A 191 -2.78 6.64 10.86
C ILE A 191 -3.60 5.44 10.41
N PHE A 192 -3.75 4.44 11.28
CA PHE A 192 -4.61 3.31 10.98
C PHE A 192 -6.06 3.74 10.71
N GLU A 193 -6.65 4.57 11.59
CA GLU A 193 -7.99 5.11 11.42
C GLU A 193 -8.12 5.94 10.13
N THR A 194 -7.07 6.68 9.76
CA THR A 194 -7.04 7.42 8.49
C THR A 194 -7.12 6.47 7.30
N LEU A 195 -6.33 5.39 7.27
CA LEU A 195 -6.38 4.39 6.21
C LEU A 195 -7.71 3.64 6.19
N ARG A 196 -8.28 3.32 7.36
CA ARG A 196 -9.61 2.71 7.50
C ARG A 196 -10.71 3.61 6.91
N ASN A 197 -10.66 4.91 7.21
CA ASN A 197 -11.61 5.88 6.66
C ASN A 197 -11.50 5.97 5.14
N LEU A 198 -10.30 5.90 4.57
CA LEU A 198 -10.12 5.88 3.11
C LEU A 198 -10.73 4.62 2.48
N ALA A 199 -10.57 3.46 3.12
CA ALA A 199 -11.22 2.23 2.64
C ALA A 199 -12.75 2.35 2.72
N SER A 200 -13.32 2.87 3.82
CA SER A 200 -14.77 3.09 3.95
C SER A 200 -15.34 4.08 2.93
N GLN A 201 -14.50 4.95 2.38
CA GLN A 201 -14.84 5.87 1.27
C GLN A 201 -14.70 5.22 -0.12
N GLY A 202 -14.48 3.90 -0.17
CA GLY A 202 -14.42 3.15 -1.42
C GLY A 202 -13.02 3.01 -2.02
N LYS A 203 -11.94 3.40 -1.32
CA LYS A 203 -10.58 3.11 -1.78
C LYS A 203 -10.18 1.68 -1.41
N CYS A 204 -9.32 1.05 -2.20
CA CYS A 204 -8.72 -0.22 -1.85
C CYS A 204 -7.40 0.05 -1.11
N VAL A 205 -7.22 -0.55 0.08
CA VAL A 205 -6.03 -0.35 0.91
C VAL A 205 -5.34 -1.69 1.17
N PHE A 206 -4.05 -1.77 0.86
CA PHE A 206 -3.16 -2.86 1.27
C PHE A 206 -2.18 -2.34 2.31
N MET A 207 -2.03 -3.07 3.41
CA MET A 207 -1.08 -2.72 4.47
C MET A 207 -0.23 -3.94 4.84
N VAL A 208 1.06 -3.88 4.57
CA VAL A 208 2.03 -4.80 5.18
C VAL A 208 2.25 -4.35 6.62
N THR A 209 2.12 -5.25 7.57
CA THR A 209 2.39 -4.97 8.98
C THR A 209 2.78 -6.23 9.75
N HIS A 210 3.51 -6.05 10.84
CA HIS A 210 3.74 -7.05 11.88
C HIS A 210 2.87 -6.82 13.12
N ASP A 211 2.08 -5.75 13.15
CA ASP A 211 1.16 -5.42 14.24
C ASP A 211 -0.15 -6.19 14.11
N ILE A 212 -0.29 -7.26 14.91
CA ILE A 212 -1.45 -8.16 14.88
C ILE A 212 -2.73 -7.42 15.32
N GLU A 213 -2.63 -6.51 16.29
CA GLU A 213 -3.76 -5.73 16.78
C GLU A 213 -4.35 -4.80 15.70
N LEU A 214 -3.48 -4.20 14.87
CA LEU A 214 -3.94 -3.41 13.74
C LEU A 214 -4.49 -4.30 12.62
N ALA A 215 -3.82 -5.41 12.34
CA ALA A 215 -4.25 -6.36 11.31
C ALA A 215 -5.62 -6.98 11.63
N SER A 216 -5.90 -7.26 12.91
CA SER A 216 -7.21 -7.80 13.35
C SER A 216 -8.39 -6.86 13.07
N LYS A 217 -8.13 -5.59 12.82
CA LYS A 217 -9.13 -4.55 12.50
C LYS A 217 -9.30 -4.32 11.00
N THR A 218 -8.62 -5.09 10.15
CA THR A 218 -8.79 -5.03 8.69
C THR A 218 -9.94 -5.94 8.22
N ASP A 219 -10.39 -5.79 6.98
CA ASP A 219 -11.49 -6.61 6.45
C ASP A 219 -11.01 -8.00 6.08
N ARG A 220 -9.71 -8.12 5.73
CA ARG A 220 -9.07 -9.36 5.32
C ARG A 220 -7.60 -9.35 5.70
N ALA A 221 -7.11 -10.48 6.18
CA ALA A 221 -5.69 -10.72 6.40
C ALA A 221 -5.16 -11.81 5.47
N LEU A 222 -4.02 -11.54 4.84
CA LEU A 222 -3.26 -12.51 4.03
C LEU A 222 -2.01 -12.91 4.82
N ILE A 223 -1.89 -14.20 5.12
CA ILE A 223 -0.71 -14.74 5.80
C ILE A 223 0.25 -15.28 4.76
N LEU A 224 1.41 -14.64 4.65
CA LEU A 224 2.45 -15.03 3.71
C LEU A 224 3.51 -15.90 4.39
N LYS A 225 3.75 -17.10 3.85
CA LYS A 225 4.78 -18.04 4.28
C LYS A 225 5.54 -18.58 3.07
N ASP A 226 6.87 -18.54 3.09
CA ASP A 226 7.75 -19.13 2.07
C ASP A 226 7.37 -18.73 0.62
N GLY A 227 6.94 -17.48 0.46
CA GLY A 227 6.53 -16.92 -0.82
C GLY A 227 5.13 -17.29 -1.30
N LYS A 228 4.30 -17.94 -0.48
CA LYS A 228 2.91 -18.31 -0.79
C LYS A 228 1.93 -17.67 0.20
N ILE A 229 0.70 -17.43 -0.24
CA ILE A 229 -0.40 -17.14 0.69
C ILE A 229 -0.82 -18.45 1.33
N SER A 230 -0.40 -18.66 2.57
CA SER A 230 -0.73 -19.86 3.35
C SER A 230 -2.16 -19.84 3.87
N ARG A 231 -2.68 -18.64 4.16
CA ARG A 231 -4.04 -18.42 4.67
C ARG A 231 -4.61 -17.09 4.25
N GLN A 232 -5.92 -17.04 4.01
CA GLN A 232 -6.71 -15.82 3.93
C GLN A 232 -7.78 -15.87 5.02
N ILE A 233 -7.86 -14.83 5.83
CA ILE A 233 -8.81 -14.73 6.94
C ILE A 233 -9.68 -13.50 6.71
N ILE A 234 -10.98 -13.67 6.64
CA ILE A 234 -11.96 -12.59 6.48
C ILE A 234 -12.39 -12.15 7.87
N LYS A 235 -12.40 -10.84 8.13
CA LYS A 235 -12.69 -10.23 9.44
C LYS A 235 -11.88 -10.91 10.55
N PRO A 236 -10.53 -10.87 10.45
CA PRO A 236 -9.66 -11.61 11.34
C PRO A 236 -9.82 -11.15 12.79
N SER A 237 -9.69 -12.09 13.73
CA SER A 237 -9.44 -11.80 15.15
C SER A 237 -7.93 -11.85 15.45
N ALA A 238 -7.51 -11.20 16.55
CA ALA A 238 -6.10 -11.25 16.96
C ALA A 238 -5.66 -12.69 17.24
N ASP A 239 -6.48 -13.50 17.92
CA ASP A 239 -6.17 -14.90 18.25
C ASP A 239 -5.99 -15.75 17.00
N GLU A 240 -6.86 -15.60 15.99
CA GLU A 240 -6.71 -16.33 14.71
C GLU A 240 -5.42 -15.96 13.98
N LEU A 241 -5.03 -14.67 14.03
CA LEU A 241 -3.79 -14.20 13.44
C LEU A 241 -2.56 -14.75 14.18
N TYR A 242 -2.57 -14.77 15.52
CA TYR A 242 -1.51 -15.38 16.32
C TYR A 242 -1.34 -16.86 15.96
N GLN A 243 -2.42 -17.64 15.98
CA GLN A 243 -2.38 -19.07 15.61
C GLN A 243 -1.88 -19.29 14.19
N ALA A 244 -2.34 -18.47 13.22
CA ALA A 244 -1.90 -18.58 11.84
C ALA A 244 -0.41 -18.29 11.65
N LEU A 245 0.15 -17.36 12.43
CA LEU A 245 1.57 -17.02 12.40
C LEU A 245 2.44 -18.04 13.14
N GLU A 246 1.96 -18.65 14.23
CA GLU A 246 2.68 -19.72 14.95
C GLU A 246 2.80 -20.98 14.09
N THR A 247 1.72 -21.44 13.47
CA THR A 247 1.75 -22.57 12.52
C THR A 247 2.60 -22.30 11.28
N SER A 248 2.99 -21.04 11.09
CA SER A 248 3.91 -20.62 10.02
C SER A 248 5.39 -20.71 10.40
N LYS A 249 5.74 -21.02 11.67
CA LYS A 249 7.13 -21.14 12.16
C LYS A 249 7.69 -22.57 12.13
N GLY A 250 6.85 -23.56 11.83
CA GLY A 250 7.22 -24.99 11.77
C GLY A 250 7.57 -25.49 10.35
#